data_8628c3a7ae15bed6984dbbea18a48c1b
#
_entry.id   8628c3a7ae15bed6984dbbea18a48c1b
#
_cell.length_a   1.000
_cell.length_b   1.000
_cell.length_c   1.000
_cell.angle_alpha   90.00
_cell.angle_beta   90.00
_cell.angle_gamma   90.00
#
_symmetry.space_group_name_H-M   'P 1'
#
loop_
_entity.id
_entity.type
_entity.pdbx_description
1 polymer ?
#
loop_
_entity_poly.entity_id
_entity_poly.type
_entity_poly.pdbx_seq_one_letter_code
_entity_poly.pdbx_strand_id
1 'polypeptide(L)'
;VSGMARGIDTAAHEGALQAGGPTVAVLGSGLARVYPAENRRLFQAIVGNGAVVSEFPMLTEPEPYNFPIRNRIISGMSCGTVVVEAARKSGSLITARLAAEQNRDVFAVPGSVQSFKSIGTHTLIKQGAKLVENAQDILEEIAGSFFTDLRPAERRPPEKKEPPPLSPDETAVLKALEPYPLHIDDLGRKLSMAPGKLASILLQLELGGLVDQSPGNFFARVDVAVFRSHSLDE
;
A
#
# COMPACT_ATOMS: atom_id res chain seq x y z
N VAL A 1 -5.99 11.80 -0.44
CA VAL A 1 -5.80 12.98 0.44
C VAL A 1 -4.95 12.57 1.64
N SER A 2 -3.88 13.32 1.97
CA SER A 2 -3.07 13.05 3.16
C SER A 2 -2.40 14.34 3.68
N GLY A 3 -1.58 14.24 4.73
CA GLY A 3 -1.01 15.38 5.42
C GLY A 3 0.45 15.69 5.11
N MET A 4 1.04 15.00 4.15
CA MET A 4 2.44 15.17 3.75
C MET A 4 3.46 14.93 4.89
N ALA A 5 3.06 14.24 5.98
CA ALA A 5 3.98 13.86 7.05
C ALA A 5 4.97 12.79 6.59
N ARG A 6 6.03 12.58 7.39
CA ARG A 6 6.99 11.48 7.16
C ARG A 6 6.29 10.11 7.20
N GLY A 7 6.80 9.17 6.45
CA GLY A 7 6.31 7.80 6.44
C GLY A 7 5.12 7.59 5.51
N ILE A 8 4.01 7.07 6.02
CA ILE A 8 2.90 6.62 5.18
C ILE A 8 2.23 7.76 4.38
N ASP A 9 2.18 8.98 4.91
CA ASP A 9 1.64 10.12 4.17
C ASP A 9 2.47 10.39 2.91
N THR A 10 3.81 10.42 3.07
CA THR A 10 4.75 10.56 1.94
C THR A 10 4.54 9.44 0.93
N ALA A 11 4.54 8.18 1.38
CA ALA A 11 4.35 7.02 0.50
C ALA A 11 2.99 7.04 -0.23
N ALA A 12 1.92 7.47 0.44
CA ALA A 12 0.61 7.59 -0.17
C ALA A 12 0.57 8.63 -1.29
N HIS A 13 1.21 9.79 -1.11
CA HIS A 13 1.32 10.80 -2.16
C HIS A 13 2.19 10.31 -3.33
N GLU A 14 3.34 9.70 -3.03
CA GLU A 14 4.24 9.15 -4.05
C GLU A 14 3.56 8.05 -4.87
N GLY A 15 2.86 7.12 -4.21
CA GLY A 15 2.11 6.07 -4.88
C GLY A 15 1.02 6.61 -5.81
N ALA A 16 0.28 7.63 -5.39
CA ALA A 16 -0.71 8.29 -6.24
C ALA A 16 -0.06 8.93 -7.48
N LEU A 17 1.05 9.66 -7.29
CA LEU A 17 1.79 10.31 -8.38
C LEU A 17 2.40 9.29 -9.35
N GLN A 18 2.98 8.20 -8.84
CA GLN A 18 3.54 7.11 -9.66
C GLN A 18 2.48 6.43 -10.52
N ALA A 19 1.25 6.31 -10.00
CA ALA A 19 0.11 5.79 -10.74
C ALA A 19 -0.51 6.81 -11.71
N GLY A 20 0.03 8.03 -11.80
CA GLY A 20 -0.54 9.12 -12.61
C GLY A 20 -1.85 9.69 -12.06
N GLY A 21 -2.19 9.38 -10.82
CA GLY A 21 -3.40 9.86 -10.15
C GLY A 21 -3.17 11.20 -9.43
N PRO A 22 -4.21 12.06 -9.32
CA PRO A 22 -4.13 13.28 -8.54
C PRO A 22 -4.06 12.98 -7.05
N THR A 23 -3.36 13.84 -6.31
CA THR A 23 -3.29 13.76 -4.86
C THR A 23 -3.40 15.13 -4.21
N VAL A 24 -4.00 15.19 -3.02
CA VAL A 24 -4.20 16.43 -2.28
C VAL A 24 -3.46 16.36 -0.96
N ALA A 25 -2.55 17.31 -0.73
CA ALA A 25 -1.88 17.47 0.55
C ALA A 25 -2.55 18.59 1.36
N VAL A 26 -2.94 18.28 2.59
CA VAL A 26 -3.45 19.27 3.54
C VAL A 26 -2.34 19.58 4.53
N LEU A 27 -1.97 20.85 4.73
CA LEU A 27 -0.86 21.23 5.60
C LEU A 27 -1.32 21.65 6.99
N GLY A 28 -0.50 21.35 8.00
CA GLY A 28 -0.60 21.89 9.37
C GLY A 28 0.21 23.16 9.58
N SER A 29 0.58 23.83 8.47
CA SER A 29 1.33 25.10 8.42
C SER A 29 0.79 25.95 7.29
N GLY A 30 1.23 27.20 7.18
CA GLY A 30 0.95 28.03 6.01
C GLY A 30 1.63 27.50 4.74
N LEU A 31 1.08 27.80 3.57
CA LEU A 31 1.59 27.32 2.29
C LEU A 31 3.03 27.75 1.99
N ALA A 32 3.51 28.86 2.54
CA ALA A 32 4.90 29.29 2.43
C ALA A 32 5.86 28.52 3.36
N ARG A 33 5.35 27.64 4.22
CA ARG A 33 6.12 26.85 5.19
C ARG A 33 5.97 25.36 4.92
N VAL A 34 6.77 24.86 3.98
CA VAL A 34 6.74 23.42 3.66
C VAL A 34 7.32 22.60 4.81
N TYR A 35 6.51 21.73 5.38
CA TYR A 35 6.91 20.82 6.45
C TYR A 35 6.41 19.40 6.18
N PRO A 36 7.26 18.37 6.37
CA PRO A 36 8.69 18.45 6.66
C PRO A 36 9.52 18.98 5.47
N ALA A 37 10.66 19.59 5.74
CA ALA A 37 11.48 20.27 4.72
C ALA A 37 12.01 19.32 3.64
N GLU A 38 12.26 18.05 3.99
CA GLU A 38 12.68 16.99 3.06
C GLU A 38 11.62 16.69 1.99
N ASN A 39 10.34 16.92 2.26
CA ASN A 39 9.24 16.70 1.32
C ASN A 39 9.02 17.88 0.34
N ARG A 40 9.96 18.82 0.25
CA ARG A 40 9.83 19.96 -0.68
C ARG A 40 9.70 19.55 -2.15
N ARG A 41 10.40 18.48 -2.57
CA ARG A 41 10.25 17.93 -3.93
C ARG A 41 8.88 17.30 -4.14
N LEU A 42 8.41 16.56 -3.15
CA LEU A 42 7.07 15.97 -3.16
C LEU A 42 5.99 17.06 -3.21
N PHE A 43 6.15 18.14 -2.43
CA PHE A 43 5.26 19.30 -2.47
C PHE A 43 5.12 19.85 -3.91
N GLN A 44 6.23 20.06 -4.61
CA GLN A 44 6.20 20.55 -5.99
C GLN A 44 5.53 19.55 -6.96
N ALA A 45 5.79 18.26 -6.79
CA ALA A 45 5.16 17.22 -7.58
C ALA A 45 3.63 17.16 -7.35
N ILE A 46 3.18 17.34 -6.10
CA ILE A 46 1.76 17.41 -5.76
C ILE A 46 1.11 18.65 -6.39
N VAL A 47 1.76 19.81 -6.32
CA VAL A 47 1.26 21.04 -6.96
C VAL A 47 1.07 20.87 -8.48
N GLY A 48 1.95 20.12 -9.13
CA GLY A 48 1.87 19.85 -10.56
C GLY A 48 0.80 18.84 -10.97
N ASN A 49 0.29 18.03 -10.05
CA ASN A 49 -0.56 16.88 -10.37
C ASN A 49 -1.82 16.77 -9.47
N GLY A 50 -2.06 17.78 -8.65
CA GLY A 50 -3.16 17.79 -7.69
C GLY A 50 -3.24 19.13 -6.98
N ALA A 51 -3.31 19.14 -5.66
CA ALA A 51 -3.40 20.38 -4.89
C ALA A 51 -2.68 20.28 -3.54
N VAL A 52 -2.14 21.41 -3.08
CA VAL A 52 -1.72 21.60 -1.70
C VAL A 52 -2.60 22.68 -1.09
N VAL A 53 -3.24 22.37 0.03
CA VAL A 53 -4.21 23.26 0.70
C VAL A 53 -3.84 23.47 2.16
N SER A 54 -4.23 24.61 2.70
CA SER A 54 -4.09 24.94 4.12
C SER A 54 -5.18 25.90 4.57
N GLU A 55 -5.64 25.77 5.81
CA GLU A 55 -6.50 26.76 6.46
C GLU A 55 -5.69 27.85 7.18
N PHE A 56 -4.39 27.64 7.34
CA PHE A 56 -3.55 28.56 8.08
C PHE A 56 -3.03 29.71 7.20
N PRO A 57 -2.84 30.92 7.74
CA PRO A 57 -2.17 32.01 7.02
C PRO A 57 -0.84 31.58 6.42
N MET A 58 -0.46 32.22 5.31
CA MET A 58 0.67 31.82 4.46
C MET A 58 1.98 31.54 5.19
N LEU A 59 2.29 32.30 6.24
CA LEU A 59 3.56 32.23 6.98
C LEU A 59 3.47 31.48 8.31
N THR A 60 2.33 30.83 8.60
CA THR A 60 2.15 30.08 9.85
C THR A 60 3.15 28.92 9.95
N GLU A 61 3.89 28.87 11.05
CA GLU A 61 4.84 27.81 11.34
C GLU A 61 4.13 26.47 11.66
N PRO A 62 4.81 25.31 11.44
CA PRO A 62 4.25 23.98 11.66
C PRO A 62 4.23 23.62 13.15
N GLU A 63 3.31 24.18 13.89
CA GLU A 63 3.15 23.93 15.32
C GLU A 63 2.43 22.59 15.59
N PRO A 64 2.83 21.84 16.65
CA PRO A 64 2.26 20.52 16.94
C PRO A 64 0.73 20.49 17.06
N TYR A 65 0.10 21.53 17.60
CA TYR A 65 -1.35 21.61 17.74
C TYR A 65 -2.10 21.84 16.42
N ASN A 66 -1.43 22.31 15.38
CA ASN A 66 -2.04 22.52 14.05
C ASN A 66 -2.36 21.19 13.37
N PHE A 67 -1.57 20.14 13.59
CA PHE A 67 -1.74 18.86 12.90
C PHE A 67 -3.06 18.15 13.26
N PRO A 68 -3.46 18.04 14.53
CA PRO A 68 -4.78 17.52 14.88
C PRO A 68 -5.94 18.36 14.32
N ILE A 69 -5.81 19.70 14.32
CA ILE A 69 -6.84 20.59 13.77
C ILE A 69 -7.00 20.32 12.26
N ARG A 70 -5.90 20.26 11.54
CA ARG A 70 -5.87 19.98 10.09
C ARG A 70 -6.47 18.63 9.73
N ASN A 71 -6.32 17.58 10.56
CA ASN A 71 -6.71 16.22 10.25
C ASN A 71 -8.22 16.09 9.94
N ARG A 72 -9.08 16.96 10.47
CA ARG A 72 -10.51 17.00 10.13
C ARG A 72 -10.77 17.29 8.65
N ILE A 73 -9.86 18.01 7.99
CA ILE A 73 -9.98 18.32 6.57
C ILE A 73 -9.58 17.09 5.75
N ILE A 74 -8.52 16.38 6.17
CA ILE A 74 -8.08 15.14 5.50
C ILE A 74 -9.24 14.12 5.50
N SER A 75 -9.81 13.84 6.67
CA SER A 75 -10.93 12.91 6.79
C SER A 75 -12.19 13.42 6.07
N GLY A 76 -12.50 14.70 6.18
CA GLY A 76 -13.69 15.30 5.54
C GLY A 76 -13.66 15.30 4.02
N MET A 77 -12.47 15.41 3.41
CA MET A 77 -12.27 15.37 1.96
C MET A 77 -12.16 13.94 1.40
N SER A 78 -12.26 12.92 2.24
CA SER A 78 -12.08 11.52 1.86
C SER A 78 -13.37 10.73 2.04
N CYS A 79 -13.58 9.70 1.23
CA CYS A 79 -14.67 8.75 1.41
C CYS A 79 -14.44 7.87 2.63
N GLY A 80 -13.17 7.55 2.92
CA GLY A 80 -12.74 6.77 4.07
C GLY A 80 -11.31 7.05 4.47
N THR A 81 -10.92 6.65 5.65
CA THR A 81 -9.57 6.83 6.21
C THR A 81 -8.92 5.48 6.47
N VAL A 82 -7.77 5.24 5.85
CA VAL A 82 -6.96 4.03 6.05
C VAL A 82 -5.87 4.29 7.06
N VAL A 83 -5.83 3.51 8.14
CA VAL A 83 -4.77 3.56 9.14
C VAL A 83 -3.87 2.34 8.97
N VAL A 84 -2.66 2.57 8.46
CA VAL A 84 -1.70 1.49 8.17
C VAL A 84 -0.94 1.06 9.42
N GLU A 85 -0.44 2.01 10.20
CA GLU A 85 0.19 1.78 11.50
C GLU A 85 -0.26 2.82 12.51
N ALA A 86 -0.47 2.39 13.74
CA ALA A 86 -0.74 3.30 14.86
C ALA A 86 -0.26 2.72 16.18
N ALA A 87 0.63 3.42 16.86
CA ALA A 87 0.88 3.20 18.28
C ALA A 87 -0.30 3.72 19.12
N ARG A 88 -0.36 3.35 20.40
CA ARG A 88 -1.48 3.67 21.31
C ARG A 88 -1.87 5.17 21.37
N LYS A 89 -0.91 6.08 21.13
CA LYS A 89 -1.10 7.54 21.16
C LYS A 89 -0.75 8.19 19.82
N SER A 90 -0.95 7.47 18.71
CA SER A 90 -0.67 8.01 17.37
C SER A 90 -1.67 9.08 16.94
N GLY A 91 -1.19 10.12 16.25
CA GLY A 91 -2.04 11.15 15.63
C GLY A 91 -3.02 10.59 14.60
N SER A 92 -2.70 9.45 13.96
CA SER A 92 -3.59 8.76 13.03
C SER A 92 -4.88 8.27 13.68
N LEU A 93 -4.86 7.95 15.00
CA LEU A 93 -6.07 7.60 15.74
C LEU A 93 -7.01 8.81 15.92
N ILE A 94 -6.47 10.03 15.96
CA ILE A 94 -7.27 11.26 15.97
C ILE A 94 -7.99 11.39 14.63
N THR A 95 -7.29 11.17 13.52
CA THR A 95 -7.88 11.22 12.17
C THR A 95 -8.95 10.15 11.99
N ALA A 96 -8.72 8.92 12.48
CA ALA A 96 -9.70 7.84 12.43
C ALA A 96 -10.99 8.19 13.21
N ARG A 97 -10.85 8.79 14.41
CA ARG A 97 -12.00 9.24 15.19
C ARG A 97 -12.77 10.35 14.46
N LEU A 98 -12.06 11.34 13.92
CA LEU A 98 -12.67 12.43 13.15
C LEU A 98 -13.40 11.91 11.92
N ALA A 99 -12.85 10.90 11.24
CA ALA A 99 -13.51 10.23 10.11
C ALA A 99 -14.83 9.60 10.55
N ALA A 100 -14.84 8.84 11.64
CA ALA A 100 -16.06 8.24 12.20
C ALA A 100 -17.10 9.29 12.61
N GLU A 101 -16.67 10.39 13.27
CA GLU A 101 -17.54 11.52 13.64
C GLU A 101 -18.15 12.22 12.41
N GLN A 102 -17.47 12.14 11.25
CA GLN A 102 -17.91 12.70 9.97
C GLN A 102 -18.67 11.68 9.11
N ASN A 103 -19.05 10.53 9.64
CA ASN A 103 -19.68 9.42 8.91
C ASN A 103 -18.85 8.98 7.69
N ARG A 104 -17.53 8.86 7.86
CA ARG A 104 -16.60 8.31 6.89
C ARG A 104 -16.14 6.94 7.34
N ASP A 105 -15.93 6.04 6.39
CA ASP A 105 -15.43 4.72 6.69
C ASP A 105 -14.03 4.77 7.30
N VAL A 106 -13.77 3.86 8.23
CA VAL A 106 -12.46 3.69 8.85
C VAL A 106 -11.95 2.30 8.54
N PHE A 107 -10.79 2.26 7.91
CA PHE A 107 -10.08 1.04 7.54
C PHE A 107 -8.79 0.92 8.36
N ALA A 108 -8.44 -0.30 8.75
CA ALA A 108 -7.23 -0.56 9.51
C ALA A 108 -6.48 -1.77 8.97
N VAL A 109 -5.19 -1.56 8.70
CA VAL A 109 -4.30 -2.64 8.27
C VAL A 109 -3.89 -3.46 9.48
N PRO A 110 -4.06 -4.79 9.49
CA PRO A 110 -3.61 -5.64 10.56
C PRO A 110 -2.07 -5.68 10.60
N GLY A 111 -1.52 -5.85 11.78
CA GLY A 111 -0.08 -6.00 11.98
C GLY A 111 0.22 -7.05 13.02
N SER A 112 1.51 -7.28 13.31
CA SER A 112 1.90 -8.25 14.34
C SER A 112 1.33 -7.85 15.71
N VAL A 113 0.76 -8.82 16.43
CA VAL A 113 0.27 -8.63 17.80
C VAL A 113 1.37 -8.25 18.79
N GLN A 114 2.63 -8.53 18.45
CA GLN A 114 3.80 -8.17 19.26
C GLN A 114 4.32 -6.77 18.93
N SER A 115 3.86 -6.14 17.85
CA SER A 115 4.32 -4.83 17.44
C SER A 115 3.56 -3.72 18.18
N PHE A 116 4.29 -2.84 18.86
CA PHE A 116 3.69 -1.65 19.48
C PHE A 116 3.04 -0.70 18.46
N LYS A 117 3.47 -0.75 17.20
CA LYS A 117 2.91 0.04 16.10
C LYS A 117 1.56 -0.46 15.60
N SER A 118 1.17 -1.69 15.95
CA SER A 118 -0.10 -2.30 15.56
C SER A 118 -1.18 -2.21 16.65
N ILE A 119 -0.84 -1.73 17.84
CA ILE A 119 -1.79 -1.64 18.96
C ILE A 119 -2.99 -0.77 18.62
N GLY A 120 -2.74 0.36 17.94
CA GLY A 120 -3.79 1.30 17.55
C GLY A 120 -4.69 0.74 16.45
N THR A 121 -4.12 0.11 15.42
CA THR A 121 -4.91 -0.50 14.33
C THR A 121 -5.76 -1.67 14.86
N HIS A 122 -5.22 -2.50 15.75
CA HIS A 122 -6.00 -3.55 16.43
C HIS A 122 -7.13 -2.98 17.28
N THR A 123 -6.91 -1.83 17.93
CA THR A 123 -7.96 -1.17 18.70
C THR A 123 -9.06 -0.65 17.77
N LEU A 124 -8.72 -0.05 16.63
CA LEU A 124 -9.69 0.40 15.64
C LEU A 124 -10.51 -0.77 15.09
N ILE A 125 -9.89 -1.90 14.75
CA ILE A 125 -10.58 -3.11 14.28
C ILE A 125 -11.59 -3.59 15.33
N LYS A 126 -11.19 -3.65 16.61
CA LYS A 126 -12.09 -4.02 17.71
C LYS A 126 -13.24 -3.03 17.93
N GLN A 127 -13.08 -1.79 17.49
CA GLN A 127 -14.11 -0.75 17.55
C GLN A 127 -15.00 -0.71 16.30
N GLY A 128 -14.80 -1.63 15.36
CA GLY A 128 -15.61 -1.76 14.15
C GLY A 128 -14.99 -1.17 12.89
N ALA A 129 -13.72 -0.72 12.93
CA ALA A 129 -13.02 -0.38 11.69
C ALA A 129 -12.83 -1.63 10.85
N LYS A 130 -13.03 -1.52 9.54
CA LYS A 130 -12.86 -2.65 8.63
C LYS A 130 -11.39 -3.03 8.52
N LEU A 131 -11.08 -4.30 8.73
CA LEU A 131 -9.77 -4.86 8.46
C LEU A 131 -9.56 -4.89 6.94
N VAL A 132 -8.42 -4.39 6.47
CA VAL A 132 -8.05 -4.40 5.05
C VAL A 132 -6.61 -4.86 4.89
N GLU A 133 -6.39 -5.74 3.93
CA GLU A 133 -5.07 -6.30 3.62
C GLU A 133 -4.54 -5.76 2.28
N ASN A 134 -5.44 -5.28 1.42
CA ASN A 134 -5.12 -4.75 0.10
C ASN A 134 -6.08 -3.63 -0.32
N ALA A 135 -5.81 -3.01 -1.46
CA ALA A 135 -6.63 -1.91 -1.98
C ALA A 135 -8.03 -2.37 -2.43
N GLN A 136 -8.18 -3.63 -2.83
CA GLN A 136 -9.47 -4.16 -3.27
C GLN A 136 -10.50 -4.18 -2.15
N ASP A 137 -10.08 -4.55 -0.92
CA ASP A 137 -10.96 -4.54 0.27
C ASP A 137 -11.56 -3.16 0.53
N ILE A 138 -10.76 -2.10 0.27
CA ILE A 138 -11.20 -0.69 0.41
C ILE A 138 -12.19 -0.32 -0.70
N LEU A 139 -11.87 -0.70 -1.94
CA LEU A 139 -12.68 -0.36 -3.10
C LEU A 139 -14.06 -1.02 -3.05
N GLU A 140 -14.15 -2.27 -2.61
CA GLU A 140 -15.41 -2.99 -2.45
C GLU A 140 -16.35 -2.30 -1.46
N GLU A 141 -15.80 -1.80 -0.34
CA GLU A 141 -16.60 -1.09 0.65
C GLU A 141 -17.07 0.28 0.15
N ILE A 142 -16.15 1.06 -0.44
CA ILE A 142 -16.46 2.40 -0.95
C ILE A 142 -17.38 2.33 -2.16
N ALA A 143 -17.24 1.32 -3.04
CA ALA A 143 -18.06 1.16 -4.23
C ALA A 143 -19.54 0.96 -3.88
N GLY A 144 -19.84 0.20 -2.83
CA GLY A 144 -21.20 0.01 -2.32
C GLY A 144 -21.86 1.30 -1.81
N SER A 145 -21.06 2.26 -1.35
CA SER A 145 -21.54 3.49 -0.71
C SER A 145 -21.63 4.69 -1.66
N PHE A 146 -20.77 4.76 -2.70
CA PHE A 146 -20.63 5.99 -3.51
C PHE A 146 -20.63 5.81 -5.02
N PHE A 147 -20.50 4.59 -5.56
CA PHE A 147 -20.27 4.38 -6.98
C PHE A 147 -21.27 3.44 -7.65
N THR A 148 -22.54 3.56 -7.31
CA THR A 148 -23.61 2.80 -8.00
C THR A 148 -23.65 3.07 -9.52
N ASP A 149 -22.94 4.09 -10.03
CA ASP A 149 -22.94 4.48 -11.44
C ASP A 149 -21.57 4.48 -12.15
N LEU A 150 -20.47 4.13 -11.46
CA LEU A 150 -19.20 3.95 -12.16
C LEU A 150 -19.12 2.55 -12.77
N ARG A 151 -19.67 2.39 -13.97
CA ARG A 151 -19.22 1.30 -14.85
C ARG A 151 -17.68 1.35 -14.86
N PRO A 152 -16.98 0.21 -14.63
CA PRO A 152 -15.55 0.18 -14.80
C PRO A 152 -15.27 0.71 -16.21
N ALA A 153 -14.57 1.85 -16.32
CA ALA A 153 -13.97 2.18 -17.58
C ALA A 153 -13.14 0.94 -17.95
N GLU A 154 -13.44 0.36 -19.12
CA GLU A 154 -12.65 -0.75 -19.66
C GLU A 154 -11.18 -0.30 -19.63
N ARG A 155 -10.49 -0.62 -18.55
CA ARG A 155 -9.04 -0.57 -18.55
C ARG A 155 -8.63 -1.59 -19.59
N ARG A 156 -8.21 -1.10 -20.78
CA ARG A 156 -7.40 -1.95 -21.65
C ARG A 156 -6.34 -2.57 -20.74
N PRO A 157 -6.30 -3.90 -20.64
CA PRO A 157 -5.26 -4.55 -19.86
C PRO A 157 -3.93 -3.95 -20.33
N PRO A 158 -2.99 -3.60 -19.45
CA PRO A 158 -1.65 -3.31 -19.91
C PRO A 158 -1.25 -4.47 -20.81
N GLU A 159 -0.79 -4.17 -22.00
CA GLU A 159 -0.30 -5.16 -22.96
C GLU A 159 0.66 -6.07 -22.19
N LYS A 160 0.18 -7.26 -21.82
CA LYS A 160 1.05 -8.26 -21.23
C LYS A 160 2.06 -8.60 -22.32
N LYS A 161 3.25 -8.04 -22.21
CA LYS A 161 4.40 -8.69 -22.84
C LYS A 161 4.42 -10.10 -22.27
N GLU A 162 4.06 -11.07 -23.10
CA GLU A 162 4.17 -12.47 -22.69
C GLU A 162 5.61 -12.66 -22.21
N PRO A 163 5.81 -13.18 -21.00
CA PRO A 163 7.16 -13.46 -20.53
C PRO A 163 7.80 -14.39 -21.57
N PRO A 164 9.09 -14.22 -21.88
CA PRO A 164 9.79 -15.11 -22.81
C PRO A 164 9.58 -16.55 -22.34
N PRO A 165 9.42 -17.51 -23.28
CA PRO A 165 9.13 -18.88 -22.92
C PRO A 165 10.22 -19.41 -21.99
N LEU A 166 9.81 -19.89 -20.81
CA LEU A 166 10.71 -20.46 -19.82
C LEU A 166 11.43 -21.68 -20.41
N SER A 167 12.72 -21.78 -20.16
CA SER A 167 13.51 -22.96 -20.50
C SER A 167 13.01 -24.21 -19.75
N PRO A 168 13.32 -25.41 -20.21
CA PRO A 168 12.96 -26.65 -19.51
C PRO A 168 13.42 -26.68 -18.05
N ASP A 169 14.62 -26.16 -17.78
CA ASP A 169 15.21 -26.10 -16.44
C ASP A 169 14.48 -25.10 -15.55
N GLU A 170 14.17 -23.90 -16.04
CA GLU A 170 13.39 -22.89 -15.32
C GLU A 170 11.98 -23.41 -14.98
N THR A 171 11.35 -24.10 -15.92
CA THR A 171 10.04 -24.75 -15.71
C THR A 171 10.11 -25.83 -14.64
N ALA A 172 11.20 -26.63 -14.60
CA ALA A 172 11.38 -27.65 -13.59
C ALA A 172 11.58 -27.06 -12.19
N VAL A 173 12.37 -25.98 -12.06
CA VAL A 173 12.59 -25.25 -10.80
C VAL A 173 11.29 -24.64 -10.32
N LEU A 174 10.55 -23.96 -11.18
CA LEU A 174 9.29 -23.30 -10.82
C LEU A 174 8.19 -24.31 -10.40
N LYS A 175 8.15 -25.50 -11.00
CA LYS A 175 7.24 -26.60 -10.59
C LYS A 175 7.63 -27.25 -9.26
N ALA A 176 8.93 -27.26 -8.93
CA ALA A 176 9.43 -27.84 -7.68
C ALA A 176 9.28 -26.92 -6.47
N LEU A 177 9.13 -25.60 -6.72
CA LEU A 177 8.83 -24.59 -5.70
C LEU A 177 7.34 -24.61 -5.37
N GLU A 178 7.06 -24.56 -4.07
CA GLU A 178 5.73 -24.41 -3.48
C GLU A 178 5.50 -22.95 -3.07
N PRO A 179 4.26 -22.56 -2.71
CA PRO A 179 3.98 -21.23 -2.16
C PRO A 179 4.68 -20.97 -0.80
N TYR A 180 5.18 -22.00 -0.17
CA TYR A 180 5.92 -21.93 1.09
C TYR A 180 7.43 -21.87 0.83
N PRO A 181 8.19 -21.06 1.62
CA PRO A 181 9.64 -20.93 1.44
C PRO A 181 10.38 -22.26 1.58
N LEU A 182 11.15 -22.64 0.55
CA LEU A 182 12.00 -23.82 0.53
C LEU A 182 13.47 -23.40 0.44
N HIS A 183 14.34 -24.03 1.24
CA HIS A 183 15.77 -23.74 1.22
C HIS A 183 16.43 -24.20 -0.09
N ILE A 184 17.38 -23.42 -0.62
CA ILE A 184 18.04 -23.70 -1.91
C ILE A 184 18.69 -25.10 -1.94
N ASP A 185 19.25 -25.58 -0.82
CA ASP A 185 19.88 -26.90 -0.77
C ASP A 185 18.86 -28.04 -0.87
N ASP A 186 17.66 -27.86 -0.32
CA ASP A 186 16.57 -28.83 -0.43
C ASP A 186 16.05 -28.90 -1.85
N LEU A 187 15.92 -27.74 -2.50
CA LEU A 187 15.54 -27.65 -3.91
C LEU A 187 16.60 -28.28 -4.82
N GLY A 188 17.88 -28.05 -4.53
CA GLY A 188 19.01 -28.68 -5.25
C GLY A 188 18.99 -30.20 -5.15
N ARG A 189 18.72 -30.73 -3.94
CA ARG A 189 18.57 -32.18 -3.72
C ARG A 189 17.36 -32.74 -4.46
N LYS A 190 16.21 -32.06 -4.39
CA LYS A 190 14.96 -32.46 -5.04
C LYS A 190 15.09 -32.52 -6.57
N LEU A 191 15.87 -31.61 -7.15
CA LEU A 191 16.05 -31.50 -8.60
C LEU A 191 17.35 -32.17 -9.11
N SER A 192 18.21 -32.66 -8.21
CA SER A 192 19.55 -33.18 -8.54
C SER A 192 20.37 -32.19 -9.39
N MET A 193 20.24 -30.89 -9.10
CA MET A 193 20.85 -29.80 -9.86
C MET A 193 22.07 -29.23 -9.15
N ALA A 194 23.11 -28.90 -9.93
CA ALA A 194 24.32 -28.29 -9.37
C ALA A 194 23.99 -26.91 -8.77
N PRO A 195 24.57 -26.56 -7.58
CA PRO A 195 24.23 -25.33 -6.85
C PRO A 195 24.37 -24.04 -7.66
N GLY A 196 25.44 -23.91 -8.45
CA GLY A 196 25.66 -22.73 -9.29
C GLY A 196 24.63 -22.55 -10.41
N LYS A 197 24.20 -23.66 -11.04
CA LYS A 197 23.15 -23.65 -12.05
C LYS A 197 21.80 -23.28 -11.44
N LEU A 198 21.46 -23.85 -10.29
CA LEU A 198 20.23 -23.58 -9.57
C LEU A 198 20.13 -22.10 -9.12
N ALA A 199 21.23 -21.56 -8.56
CA ALA A 199 21.27 -20.17 -8.16
C ALA A 199 21.07 -19.21 -9.34
N SER A 200 21.66 -19.48 -10.49
CA SER A 200 21.46 -18.69 -11.70
C SER A 200 20.02 -18.71 -12.20
N ILE A 201 19.36 -19.88 -12.18
CA ILE A 201 17.96 -20.02 -12.57
C ILE A 201 17.03 -19.30 -11.60
N LEU A 202 17.25 -19.44 -10.28
CA LEU A 202 16.47 -18.76 -9.25
C LEU A 202 16.55 -17.23 -9.39
N LEU A 203 17.74 -16.70 -9.66
CA LEU A 203 17.92 -15.27 -9.92
C LEU A 203 17.14 -14.80 -11.15
N GLN A 204 17.14 -15.57 -12.24
CA GLN A 204 16.37 -15.23 -13.43
C GLN A 204 14.87 -15.26 -13.18
N LEU A 205 14.37 -16.25 -12.45
CA LEU A 205 12.96 -16.36 -12.06
C LEU A 205 12.54 -15.25 -11.09
N GLU A 206 13.44 -14.83 -10.19
CA GLU A 206 13.22 -13.69 -9.28
C GLU A 206 13.12 -12.37 -10.06
N LEU A 207 14.07 -12.11 -10.98
CA LEU A 207 14.02 -10.95 -11.87
C LEU A 207 12.77 -10.95 -12.77
N GLY A 208 12.26 -12.14 -13.11
CA GLY A 208 11.00 -12.34 -13.83
C GLY A 208 9.74 -12.19 -12.95
N GLY A 209 9.89 -12.00 -11.63
CA GLY A 209 8.77 -11.87 -10.68
C GLY A 209 7.98 -13.17 -10.45
N LEU A 210 8.58 -14.33 -10.76
CA LEU A 210 7.95 -15.65 -10.61
C LEU A 210 8.32 -16.34 -9.31
N VAL A 211 9.41 -15.89 -8.66
CA VAL A 211 9.95 -16.42 -7.40
C VAL A 211 10.31 -15.26 -6.49
N ASP A 212 10.10 -15.42 -5.19
CA ASP A 212 10.48 -14.48 -4.14
C ASP A 212 11.56 -15.08 -3.24
N GLN A 213 12.60 -14.31 -2.93
CA GLN A 213 13.68 -14.71 -2.03
C GLN A 213 13.47 -14.12 -0.64
N SER A 214 13.52 -14.99 0.37
CA SER A 214 13.51 -14.61 1.78
C SER A 214 14.90 -14.73 2.41
N PRO A 215 15.20 -14.01 3.51
CA PRO A 215 16.49 -14.12 4.20
C PRO A 215 16.85 -15.56 4.57
N GLY A 216 18.12 -15.95 4.38
CA GLY A 216 18.61 -17.30 4.66
C GLY A 216 18.52 -18.27 3.48
N ASN A 217 18.51 -17.76 2.24
CA ASN A 217 18.45 -18.54 0.99
C ASN A 217 17.18 -19.42 0.87
N PHE A 218 16.05 -18.90 1.34
CA PHE A 218 14.75 -19.51 1.13
C PHE A 218 14.06 -18.87 -0.08
N PHE A 219 13.43 -19.70 -0.91
CA PHE A 219 12.74 -19.28 -2.13
C PHE A 219 11.32 -19.84 -2.13
N ALA A 220 10.36 -19.03 -2.57
CA ALA A 220 8.96 -19.42 -2.71
C ALA A 220 8.44 -19.02 -4.10
N ARG A 221 7.52 -19.80 -4.66
CA ARG A 221 6.84 -19.43 -5.89
C ARG A 221 5.82 -18.33 -5.62
N VAL A 222 5.86 -17.29 -6.44
CA VAL A 222 4.81 -16.25 -6.44
C VAL A 222 3.59 -16.84 -7.14
N ASP A 223 2.52 -17.14 -6.38
CA ASP A 223 1.26 -17.61 -6.96
C ASP A 223 0.53 -16.47 -7.69
N VAL A 224 0.69 -16.44 -9.00
CA VAL A 224 -0.10 -15.54 -9.86
C VAL A 224 -1.60 -15.97 -9.91
N ALA A 225 -1.96 -17.06 -9.25
CA ALA A 225 -3.27 -17.69 -9.33
C ALA A 225 -4.29 -17.18 -8.28
N VAL A 226 -3.91 -16.37 -7.29
CA VAL A 226 -4.86 -15.77 -6.35
C VAL A 226 -5.74 -14.71 -7.02
N PHE A 227 -5.41 -14.29 -8.24
CA PHE A 227 -6.20 -13.34 -9.02
C PHE A 227 -7.21 -13.99 -10.00
N ARG A 228 -7.38 -15.32 -10.02
CA ARG A 228 -8.24 -15.99 -11.01
C ARG A 228 -9.43 -16.79 -10.49
N SER A 229 -9.71 -16.82 -9.21
CA SER A 229 -10.78 -17.70 -8.68
C SER A 229 -12.03 -17.01 -8.13
N HIS A 230 -12.37 -15.79 -8.60
CA HIS A 230 -13.69 -15.22 -8.28
C HIS A 230 -14.37 -14.55 -9.48
N SER A 231 -14.21 -15.13 -10.65
CA SER A 231 -15.07 -14.75 -11.78
C SER A 231 -15.39 -15.98 -12.63
N LEU A 232 -16.24 -16.85 -12.11
CA LEU A 232 -17.12 -17.79 -12.82
C LEU A 232 -17.85 -18.57 -11.73
N ASP A 233 -19.02 -18.09 -11.34
CA ASP A 233 -20.26 -18.90 -11.26
C ASP A 233 -21.38 -18.03 -10.69
N GLU A 234 -22.38 -17.86 -11.56
CA GLU A 234 -23.73 -17.32 -11.42
C GLU A 234 -23.92 -15.82 -11.46
#